data_a2b6ceceefb55d69c2def89999bff86d
#
_entry.id   a2b6ceceefb55d69c2def89999bff86d
#
_cell.length_a   1.000
_cell.length_b   1.000
_cell.length_c   1.000
_cell.angle_alpha   90.00
_cell.angle_beta   90.00
_cell.angle_gamma   90.00
#
_symmetry.space_group_name_H-M   'P 1'
#
loop_
_entity.id
_entity.type
_entity.pdbx_description
1 polymer ?
#
loop_
_entity_poly.entity_id
_entity_poly.type
_entity_poly.pdbx_seq_one_letter_code
_entity_poly.pdbx_strand_id
1 'polypeptide(L)'
;MSKAKGNPLTQEKQNKQTLADKADKFDCYQQSVQEPEHEIDIFDQAFQEAYNRKALKLREDFCGTFGVCCYWAESDSKRSAWGVDLCEETLQWGKEKNLSKLKEKDAKRVTVLEQDVRECSTPQVDVLAAQNFSFWIFKTRKEVLE
;
A
#
# COMPACT_ATOMS: atom_id res chain seq x y z
N MET A 1 39.08 38.41 -46.55
CA MET A 1 39.42 37.53 -45.40
C MET A 1 38.50 37.89 -44.22
N SER A 2 37.42 37.16 -44.11
CA SER A 2 36.45 37.37 -43.03
C SER A 2 36.56 36.21 -42.05
N LYS A 3 36.92 36.51 -40.78
CA LYS A 3 37.01 35.53 -39.70
C LYS A 3 35.61 35.33 -39.13
N ALA A 4 35.08 34.13 -39.29
CA ALA A 4 33.89 33.70 -38.60
C ALA A 4 34.18 33.56 -37.09
N LYS A 5 33.44 34.32 -36.27
CA LYS A 5 33.45 34.19 -34.80
C LYS A 5 32.53 33.02 -34.44
N GLY A 6 33.10 31.97 -33.87
CA GLY A 6 32.35 30.86 -33.30
C GLY A 6 31.51 31.31 -32.10
N ASN A 7 30.33 30.79 -32.03
CA ASN A 7 29.36 31.07 -30.98
C ASN A 7 29.65 30.15 -29.75
N PRO A 8 29.98 30.68 -28.57
CA PRO A 8 30.21 29.85 -27.37
C PRO A 8 28.96 29.81 -26.49
N LEU A 9 27.93 29.06 -26.91
CA LEU A 9 26.76 28.83 -26.06
C LEU A 9 26.32 27.35 -26.13
N THR A 10 27.19 26.48 -25.67
CA THR A 10 26.79 25.17 -25.16
C THR A 10 27.31 25.09 -23.72
N GLN A 11 26.65 25.82 -22.83
CA GLN A 11 26.77 25.53 -21.41
C GLN A 11 25.99 24.22 -21.19
N GLU A 12 26.70 23.15 -20.90
CA GLU A 12 26.14 21.95 -20.29
C GLU A 12 25.36 22.36 -19.06
N LYS A 13 24.03 22.32 -19.15
CA LYS A 13 23.18 22.41 -17.99
C LYS A 13 23.51 21.17 -17.14
N GLN A 14 24.34 21.31 -16.14
CA GLN A 14 24.48 20.35 -15.08
C GLN A 14 23.05 20.08 -14.54
N ASN A 15 22.56 18.87 -14.77
CA ASN A 15 21.24 18.45 -14.37
C ASN A 15 21.24 18.36 -12.83
N LYS A 16 20.96 19.49 -12.15
CA LYS A 16 20.81 19.53 -10.71
C LYS A 16 19.54 18.71 -10.39
N GLN A 17 19.74 17.54 -9.81
CA GLN A 17 18.68 16.66 -9.36
C GLN A 17 17.75 17.44 -8.39
N THR A 18 16.49 17.53 -8.74
CA THR A 18 15.48 18.23 -7.92
C THR A 18 15.11 17.44 -6.67
N LEU A 19 14.37 18.03 -5.74
CA LEU A 19 13.84 17.30 -4.59
C LEU A 19 12.85 16.23 -5.04
N ALA A 20 12.06 16.50 -6.10
CA ALA A 20 11.13 15.53 -6.67
C ALA A 20 11.85 14.31 -7.27
N ASP A 21 13.02 14.50 -7.90
CA ASP A 21 13.82 13.40 -8.44
C ASP A 21 14.44 12.50 -7.34
N LYS A 22 14.50 12.98 -6.12
CA LYS A 22 15.04 12.26 -4.95
C LYS A 22 13.95 11.64 -4.07
N ALA A 23 12.71 12.08 -4.22
CA ALA A 23 11.60 11.61 -3.40
C ALA A 23 11.21 10.19 -3.80
N ASP A 24 11.01 9.35 -2.79
CA ASP A 24 10.39 8.03 -2.97
C ASP A 24 8.87 8.20 -3.11
N LYS A 25 8.33 7.84 -4.26
CA LYS A 25 6.90 8.03 -4.58
C LYS A 25 5.99 7.27 -3.61
N PHE A 26 6.39 6.09 -3.16
CA PHE A 26 5.59 5.27 -2.25
C PHE A 26 5.65 5.79 -0.82
N ASP A 27 6.81 6.27 -0.38
CA ASP A 27 6.96 6.90 0.92
C ASP A 27 6.11 8.18 0.99
N CYS A 28 6.20 9.04 -0.04
CA CYS A 28 5.36 10.24 -0.13
C CYS A 28 3.86 9.90 -0.14
N TYR A 29 3.44 8.89 -0.88
CA TYR A 29 2.05 8.43 -0.90
C TYR A 29 1.60 7.94 0.47
N GLN A 30 2.37 7.07 1.10
CA GLN A 30 2.04 6.51 2.41
C GLN A 30 1.90 7.60 3.48
N GLN A 31 2.82 8.57 3.50
CA GLN A 31 2.77 9.68 4.45
C GLN A 31 1.61 10.67 4.22
N SER A 32 1.09 10.75 2.99
CA SER A 32 0.04 11.71 2.65
C SER A 32 -1.38 11.14 2.67
N VAL A 33 -1.54 9.81 2.57
CA VAL A 33 -2.85 9.18 2.35
C VAL A 33 -3.19 8.14 3.40
N GLN A 34 -2.21 7.52 4.06
CA GLN A 34 -2.45 6.43 5.00
C GLN A 34 -2.21 6.87 6.45
N GLU A 35 -3.19 6.57 7.31
CA GLU A 35 -3.09 6.64 8.77
C GLU A 35 -3.49 5.29 9.37
N PRO A 36 -2.61 4.28 9.33
CA PRO A 36 -2.97 2.89 9.68
C PRO A 36 -3.56 2.73 11.08
N GLU A 37 -3.13 3.53 12.04
CA GLU A 37 -3.67 3.51 13.40
C GLU A 37 -5.14 3.91 13.41
N HIS A 38 -5.48 5.03 12.78
CA HIS A 38 -6.85 5.53 12.70
C HIS A 38 -7.76 4.59 11.89
N GLU A 39 -7.26 4.03 10.80
CA GLU A 39 -8.00 3.08 9.97
C GLU A 39 -8.37 1.81 10.75
N ILE A 40 -7.45 1.29 11.55
CA ILE A 40 -7.69 0.12 12.40
C ILE A 40 -8.68 0.43 13.52
N ASP A 41 -8.64 1.61 14.10
CA ASP A 41 -9.62 2.04 15.11
C ASP A 41 -11.04 2.05 14.51
N ILE A 42 -11.20 2.53 13.28
CA ILE A 42 -12.48 2.49 12.56
C ILE A 42 -12.93 1.05 12.32
N PHE A 43 -12.03 0.16 11.87
CA PHE A 43 -12.36 -1.25 11.65
C PHE A 43 -12.78 -1.94 12.95
N ASP A 44 -12.06 -1.70 14.03
CA ASP A 44 -12.35 -2.26 15.35
C ASP A 44 -13.70 -1.78 15.87
N GLN A 45 -13.97 -0.48 15.79
CA GLN A 45 -15.23 0.08 16.24
C GLN A 45 -16.40 -0.50 15.45
N ALA A 46 -16.35 -0.42 14.11
CA ALA A 46 -17.43 -0.90 13.26
C ALA A 46 -17.70 -2.41 13.45
N PHE A 47 -16.63 -3.20 13.56
CA PHE A 47 -16.77 -4.63 13.76
C PHE A 47 -17.29 -4.97 15.15
N GLN A 48 -16.81 -4.29 16.20
CA GLN A 48 -17.28 -4.48 17.57
C GLN A 48 -18.76 -4.12 17.71
N GLU A 49 -19.20 -3.02 17.08
CA GLU A 49 -20.62 -2.62 17.09
C GLU A 49 -21.51 -3.65 16.40
N ALA A 50 -21.04 -4.23 15.27
CA ALA A 50 -21.81 -5.20 14.50
C ALA A 50 -21.87 -6.61 15.14
N TYR A 51 -20.75 -7.05 15.73
CA TYR A 51 -20.57 -8.47 16.11
C TYR A 51 -20.30 -8.69 17.60
N ASN A 52 -20.16 -7.64 18.39
CA ASN A 52 -19.86 -7.67 19.85
C ASN A 52 -18.64 -8.53 20.19
N ARG A 53 -17.64 -8.53 19.34
CA ARG A 53 -16.34 -9.20 19.54
C ARG A 53 -15.22 -8.47 18.77
N LYS A 54 -13.99 -8.72 19.15
CA LYS A 54 -12.82 -8.17 18.48
C LYS A 54 -12.60 -8.81 17.12
N ALA A 55 -12.24 -8.00 16.13
CA ALA A 55 -11.76 -8.46 14.82
C ALA A 55 -10.32 -8.97 14.92
N LEU A 56 -10.03 -10.12 14.31
CA LEU A 56 -8.70 -10.73 14.35
C LEU A 56 -8.09 -10.97 12.97
N LYS A 57 -8.91 -11.02 11.93
CA LYS A 57 -8.47 -11.32 10.57
C LYS A 57 -8.87 -10.20 9.64
N LEU A 58 -7.87 -9.55 9.02
CA LEU A 58 -8.04 -8.51 8.02
C LEU A 58 -7.66 -9.03 6.64
N ARG A 59 -8.45 -8.71 5.63
CA ARG A 59 -8.03 -8.72 4.23
C ARG A 59 -8.13 -7.30 3.68
N GLU A 60 -7.04 -6.82 3.10
CA GLU A 60 -6.97 -5.53 2.41
C GLU A 60 -6.82 -5.77 0.92
N ASP A 61 -7.88 -5.47 0.16
CA ASP A 61 -7.86 -5.49 -1.29
C ASP A 61 -7.28 -4.19 -1.82
N PHE A 62 -6.46 -4.26 -2.88
CA PHE A 62 -5.68 -3.14 -3.40
C PHE A 62 -4.73 -2.55 -2.35
N CYS A 63 -4.05 -3.43 -1.63
CA CYS A 63 -3.28 -3.08 -0.43
C CYS A 63 -2.05 -2.21 -0.69
N GLY A 64 -1.63 -2.06 -1.93
CA GLY A 64 -0.44 -1.29 -2.29
C GLY A 64 0.80 -1.70 -1.49
N THR A 65 1.32 -0.79 -0.67
CA THR A 65 2.47 -1.07 0.20
C THR A 65 2.13 -1.87 1.46
N PHE A 66 0.88 -2.26 1.63
CA PHE A 66 0.30 -3.03 2.76
C PHE A 66 0.74 -2.57 4.15
N GLY A 67 0.91 -1.26 4.32
CA GLY A 67 1.23 -0.65 5.60
C GLY A 67 0.17 -0.92 6.67
N VAL A 68 -1.11 -0.89 6.28
CA VAL A 68 -2.25 -1.19 7.16
C VAL A 68 -2.23 -2.64 7.62
N CYS A 69 -1.93 -3.60 6.73
CA CYS A 69 -1.75 -5.01 7.08
C CYS A 69 -0.63 -5.21 8.10
N CYS A 70 0.49 -4.49 7.94
CA CYS A 70 1.62 -4.54 8.86
C CYS A 70 1.23 -4.02 10.25
N TYR A 71 0.60 -2.84 10.30
CA TYR A 71 0.16 -2.25 11.56
C TYR A 71 -0.91 -3.12 12.25
N TRP A 72 -1.86 -3.69 11.48
CA TRP A 72 -2.84 -4.64 12.00
C TRP A 72 -2.19 -5.82 12.72
N ALA A 73 -1.21 -6.46 12.09
CA ALA A 73 -0.52 -7.60 12.69
C ALA A 73 0.31 -7.21 13.92
N GLU A 74 0.90 -6.01 13.95
CA GLU A 74 1.69 -5.51 15.08
C GLU A 74 0.81 -5.14 16.27
N SER A 75 -0.39 -4.62 16.04
CA SER A 75 -1.28 -4.09 17.07
C SER A 75 -1.82 -5.13 18.05
N ASP A 76 -1.87 -6.42 17.66
CA ASP A 76 -2.29 -7.52 18.55
C ASP A 76 -1.68 -8.86 18.12
N SER A 77 -1.18 -9.63 19.06
CA SER A 77 -0.53 -10.93 18.81
C SER A 77 -1.45 -12.01 18.23
N LYS A 78 -2.77 -11.83 18.27
CA LYS A 78 -3.77 -12.74 17.69
C LYS A 78 -4.23 -12.32 16.30
N ARG A 79 -3.83 -11.12 15.84
CA ARG A 79 -4.22 -10.60 14.55
C ARG A 79 -3.37 -11.17 13.42
N SER A 80 -4.01 -11.42 12.28
CA SER A 80 -3.36 -11.78 11.00
C SER A 80 -3.97 -10.96 9.87
N ALA A 81 -3.18 -10.72 8.82
CA ALA A 81 -3.59 -9.91 7.69
C ALA A 81 -3.22 -10.56 6.36
N TRP A 82 -4.04 -10.31 5.35
CA TRP A 82 -3.83 -10.66 3.94
C TRP A 82 -3.93 -9.39 3.12
N GLY A 83 -2.82 -8.99 2.51
CA GLY A 83 -2.78 -7.89 1.55
C GLY A 83 -2.78 -8.43 0.12
N VAL A 84 -3.67 -7.93 -0.73
CA VAL A 84 -3.83 -8.35 -2.11
C VAL A 84 -3.65 -7.16 -3.03
N ASP A 85 -2.73 -7.26 -3.99
CA ASP A 85 -2.49 -6.25 -5.03
C ASP A 85 -1.89 -6.90 -6.27
N LEU A 86 -2.05 -6.27 -7.44
CA LEU A 86 -1.46 -6.72 -8.71
C LEU A 86 -0.09 -6.08 -9.00
N CYS A 87 0.26 -5.01 -8.30
CA CYS A 87 1.46 -4.23 -8.59
C CYS A 87 2.69 -4.78 -7.87
N GLU A 88 3.48 -5.61 -8.55
CA GLU A 88 4.72 -6.19 -8.04
C GLU A 88 5.66 -5.14 -7.44
N GLU A 89 5.88 -4.00 -8.14
CA GLU A 89 6.76 -2.92 -7.68
C GLU A 89 6.34 -2.39 -6.30
N THR A 90 5.04 -2.16 -6.12
CA THR A 90 4.49 -1.64 -4.88
C THR A 90 4.60 -2.65 -3.75
N LEU A 91 4.27 -3.92 -4.04
CA LEU A 91 4.40 -5.02 -3.08
C LEU A 91 5.85 -5.26 -2.66
N GLN A 92 6.79 -5.19 -3.60
CA GLN A 92 8.21 -5.34 -3.29
C GLN A 92 8.70 -4.21 -2.38
N TRP A 93 8.33 -2.96 -2.68
CA TRP A 93 8.64 -1.83 -1.82
C TRP A 93 8.08 -2.03 -0.40
N GLY A 94 6.84 -2.48 -0.28
CA GLY A 94 6.20 -2.78 1.00
C GLY A 94 6.92 -3.86 1.79
N LYS A 95 7.41 -4.93 1.13
CA LYS A 95 8.25 -5.97 1.77
C LYS A 95 9.53 -5.37 2.36
N GLU A 96 10.19 -4.50 1.60
CA GLU A 96 11.46 -3.88 2.00
C GLU A 96 11.31 -2.80 3.06
N LYS A 97 10.24 -2.02 3.03
CA LYS A 97 10.08 -0.81 3.85
C LYS A 97 9.10 -0.95 5.02
N ASN A 98 8.07 -1.79 4.88
CA ASN A 98 7.07 -1.99 5.93
C ASN A 98 7.25 -3.33 6.63
N LEU A 99 7.20 -4.45 5.89
CA LEU A 99 7.29 -5.79 6.49
C LEU A 99 8.62 -6.02 7.21
N SER A 100 9.73 -5.55 6.65
CA SER A 100 11.08 -5.70 7.23
C SER A 100 11.26 -4.99 8.58
N LYS A 101 10.40 -4.02 8.90
CA LYS A 101 10.43 -3.30 10.18
C LYS A 101 9.75 -4.06 11.31
N LEU A 102 8.89 -5.01 10.97
CA LEU A 102 8.18 -5.80 11.97
C LEU A 102 9.11 -6.79 12.66
N LYS A 103 8.78 -7.12 13.90
CA LYS A 103 9.38 -8.28 14.56
C LYS A 103 9.01 -9.55 13.80
N GLU A 104 9.88 -10.52 13.75
CA GLU A 104 9.69 -11.77 12.99
C GLU A 104 8.35 -12.47 13.30
N LYS A 105 7.95 -12.48 14.59
CA LYS A 105 6.67 -13.06 15.03
C LYS A 105 5.44 -12.36 14.46
N ASP A 106 5.54 -11.04 14.21
CA ASP A 106 4.46 -10.21 13.68
C ASP A 106 4.44 -10.28 12.15
N ALA A 107 5.60 -10.25 11.51
CA ALA A 107 5.75 -10.41 10.07
C ALA A 107 5.20 -11.76 9.56
N LYS A 108 5.35 -12.85 10.32
CA LYS A 108 4.79 -14.17 10.00
C LYS A 108 3.25 -14.20 9.93
N ARG A 109 2.58 -13.19 10.45
CA ARG A 109 1.11 -13.07 10.44
C ARG A 109 0.59 -12.15 9.34
N VAL A 110 1.48 -11.62 8.49
CA VAL A 110 1.15 -10.86 7.28
C VAL A 110 1.43 -11.74 6.06
N THR A 111 0.40 -11.97 5.26
CA THR A 111 0.48 -12.69 3.98
C THR A 111 0.23 -11.70 2.86
N VAL A 112 1.13 -11.62 1.89
CA VAL A 112 1.03 -10.72 0.74
C VAL A 112 0.85 -11.55 -0.52
N LEU A 113 -0.21 -11.26 -1.29
CA LEU A 113 -0.61 -11.97 -2.48
C LEU A 113 -0.57 -11.03 -3.69
N GLU A 114 0.25 -11.37 -4.68
CA GLU A 114 0.28 -10.71 -5.99
C GLU A 114 -0.78 -11.35 -6.88
N GLN A 115 -2.03 -10.93 -6.72
CA GLN A 115 -3.18 -11.54 -7.38
C GLN A 115 -4.28 -10.50 -7.64
N ASP A 116 -5.16 -10.81 -8.59
CA ASP A 116 -6.43 -10.08 -8.75
C ASP A 116 -7.33 -10.33 -7.53
N VAL A 117 -7.86 -9.26 -6.95
CA VAL A 117 -8.72 -9.33 -5.76
C VAL A 117 -9.97 -10.20 -6.00
N ARG A 118 -10.43 -10.31 -7.26
CA ARG A 118 -11.59 -11.13 -7.66
C ARG A 118 -11.29 -12.62 -7.71
N GLU A 119 -10.04 -12.99 -7.94
CA GLU A 119 -9.59 -14.39 -8.11
C GLU A 119 -8.87 -14.93 -6.87
N CYS A 120 -8.58 -14.03 -5.93
CA CYS A 120 -7.80 -14.33 -4.75
C CYS A 120 -8.59 -15.13 -3.72
N SER A 121 -8.03 -16.25 -3.28
CA SER A 121 -8.58 -17.04 -2.19
C SER A 121 -7.81 -16.77 -0.88
N THR A 122 -8.54 -16.31 0.13
CA THR A 122 -8.04 -16.16 1.49
C THR A 122 -8.93 -16.93 2.47
N PRO A 123 -8.46 -17.22 3.70
CA PRO A 123 -9.36 -17.67 4.75
C PRO A 123 -10.50 -16.67 4.97
N GLN A 124 -11.61 -17.13 5.53
CA GLN A 124 -12.66 -16.20 5.96
C GLN A 124 -12.08 -15.18 6.93
N VAL A 125 -12.29 -13.90 6.63
CA VAL A 125 -11.79 -12.77 7.40
C VAL A 125 -12.91 -12.09 8.17
N ASP A 126 -12.55 -11.33 9.21
CA ASP A 126 -13.47 -10.52 9.99
C ASP A 126 -13.74 -9.19 9.28
N VAL A 127 -12.71 -8.59 8.74
CA VAL A 127 -12.77 -7.32 8.02
C VAL A 127 -12.20 -7.52 6.62
N LEU A 128 -12.94 -7.09 5.60
CA LEU A 128 -12.47 -6.90 4.24
C LEU A 128 -12.48 -5.40 3.94
N ALA A 129 -11.32 -4.84 3.68
CA ALA A 129 -11.14 -3.43 3.37
C ALA A 129 -10.71 -3.23 1.91
N ALA A 130 -11.28 -2.26 1.23
CA ALA A 130 -10.85 -1.75 -0.08
C ALA A 130 -10.85 -0.23 -0.01
N GLN A 131 -9.70 0.33 0.32
CA GLN A 131 -9.55 1.74 0.67
C GLN A 131 -9.26 2.63 -0.54
N ASN A 132 -9.28 3.95 -0.33
CA ASN A 132 -8.88 4.96 -1.31
C ASN A 132 -9.62 4.83 -2.66
N PHE A 133 -10.90 4.43 -2.63
CA PHE A 133 -11.74 4.28 -3.83
C PHE A 133 -11.19 3.30 -4.88
N SER A 134 -10.29 2.39 -4.53
CA SER A 134 -9.65 1.46 -5.46
C SER A 134 -10.64 0.58 -6.22
N PHE A 135 -11.81 0.25 -5.62
CA PHE A 135 -12.88 -0.49 -6.29
C PHE A 135 -13.49 0.24 -7.51
N TRP A 136 -13.22 1.54 -7.70
CA TRP A 136 -13.69 2.30 -8.87
C TRP A 136 -12.99 1.92 -10.17
N ILE A 137 -11.98 1.05 -10.13
CA ILE A 137 -11.44 0.42 -11.34
C ILE A 137 -12.49 -0.44 -12.05
N PHE A 138 -13.43 -1.02 -11.30
CA PHE A 138 -14.55 -1.79 -11.85
C PHE A 138 -15.53 -0.89 -12.56
N LYS A 139 -15.89 -1.25 -13.79
CA LYS A 139 -16.68 -0.38 -14.68
C LYS A 139 -18.17 -0.67 -14.64
N THR A 140 -18.56 -1.78 -14.12
CA THR A 140 -19.96 -2.21 -14.05
C THR A 140 -20.35 -2.62 -12.64
N ARG A 141 -21.66 -2.46 -12.32
CA ARG A 141 -22.19 -2.95 -11.04
C ARG A 141 -21.97 -4.45 -10.86
N LYS A 142 -21.99 -5.21 -11.94
CA LYS A 142 -21.76 -6.65 -11.90
C LYS A 142 -20.36 -6.96 -11.37
N GLU A 143 -19.34 -6.31 -11.92
CA GLU A 143 -17.94 -6.48 -11.47
C GLU A 143 -17.72 -6.10 -10.00
N VAL A 144 -18.49 -5.13 -9.48
CA VAL A 144 -18.39 -4.71 -8.07
C VAL A 144 -19.05 -5.72 -7.14
N LEU A 145 -20.02 -6.51 -7.62
CA LEU A 145 -20.81 -7.46 -6.81
C LEU A 145 -20.29 -8.89 -6.89
N GLU A 146 -19.35 -9.17 -7.76
CA GLU A 146 -18.64 -10.45 -7.87
C GLU A 146 -17.50 -10.57 -6.86
#